data_fb34fff0e62cf23d268ef6c06bfc133b
#
_entry.id   fb34fff0e62cf23d268ef6c06bfc133b
#
_cell.length_a   1.000
_cell.length_b   1.000
_cell.length_c   1.000
_cell.angle_alpha   90.00
_cell.angle_beta   90.00
_cell.angle_gamma   90.00
#
_symmetry.space_group_name_H-M   'P 1'
#
loop_
_entity.id
_entity.type
_entity.pdbx_description
1 polymer ?
#
loop_
_entity_poly.entity_id
_entity_poly.type
_entity_poly.pdbx_seq_one_letter_code
_entity_poly.pdbx_strand_id
1 'polypeptide(L)'
;MNRDDLDDPRAFRQRPTWAKLLVIAGGALFNILLAFFIFTAIFFINGIHTFKDIPVAGSVLEESSAARAGIKAGDKIIFINGEKVERWEDIGRIVSDKAGRVLSVVIDSEGVKKTVTVIPKDNGEGRAIMGITPSVEKEDVSLDRAVSLGAERCVYILKIMVAGLADILAGAEAGVAGPIGVARMAGTVADSGMTALFAF
;
A
#
# COMPACT_ATOMS: atom_id res chain seq x y z
N MET A 1 6.40 33.43 35.90
CA MET A 1 6.22 32.09 36.46
C MET A 1 6.40 32.25 37.95
N ASN A 2 5.27 32.34 38.69
CA ASN A 2 5.29 32.62 40.12
C ASN A 2 5.79 31.41 40.90
N ARG A 3 6.55 31.63 41.98
CA ARG A 3 7.01 30.55 42.89
C ARG A 3 5.87 29.79 43.53
N ASP A 4 4.71 30.42 43.69
CA ASP A 4 3.50 29.82 44.29
C ASP A 4 2.85 28.72 43.43
N ASP A 5 3.12 28.72 42.12
CA ASP A 5 2.66 27.65 41.19
C ASP A 5 3.45 26.34 41.32
N LEU A 6 4.60 26.37 42.05
CA LEU A 6 5.46 25.19 42.20
C LEU A 6 5.01 24.30 43.37
N ASP A 7 4.25 24.87 44.34
CA ASP A 7 3.83 24.19 45.57
C ASP A 7 2.32 23.84 45.61
N ASP A 8 1.61 24.03 44.50
CA ASP A 8 0.20 23.63 44.42
C ASP A 8 0.07 22.10 44.48
N PRO A 9 -0.58 21.53 45.54
CA PRO A 9 -0.78 20.08 45.67
C PRO A 9 -1.63 19.48 44.56
N ARG A 10 -2.25 20.31 43.72
CA ARG A 10 -2.98 19.88 42.50
C ARG A 10 -2.10 19.81 41.28
N ALA A 11 -0.87 20.36 41.31
CA ALA A 11 0.05 20.31 40.18
C ALA A 11 0.41 18.86 39.81
N PHE A 12 0.42 18.56 38.52
CA PHE A 12 0.76 17.23 38.00
C PHE A 12 2.10 16.70 38.53
N ARG A 13 3.04 17.62 38.80
CA ARG A 13 4.38 17.30 39.33
C ARG A 13 4.32 16.65 40.71
N GLN A 14 3.33 17.01 41.57
CA GLN A 14 3.20 16.51 42.94
C GLN A 14 2.34 15.25 43.05
N ARG A 15 1.67 14.83 41.92
CA ARG A 15 0.87 13.62 41.90
C ARG A 15 1.75 12.36 42.05
N PRO A 16 1.22 11.30 42.71
CA PRO A 16 1.94 10.04 42.82
C PRO A 16 2.23 9.43 41.45
N THR A 17 3.30 8.67 41.36
CA THR A 17 3.82 8.10 40.10
C THR A 17 2.75 7.33 39.32
N TRP A 18 1.88 6.58 40.01
CA TRP A 18 0.81 5.85 39.37
C TRP A 18 -0.21 6.77 38.66
N ALA A 19 -0.51 7.96 39.22
CA ALA A 19 -1.41 8.92 38.58
C ALA A 19 -0.77 9.55 37.33
N LYS A 20 0.54 9.79 37.36
CA LYS A 20 1.30 10.25 36.19
C LYS A 20 1.31 9.18 35.09
N LEU A 21 1.53 7.92 35.45
CA LEU A 21 1.46 6.80 34.52
C LEU A 21 0.08 6.63 33.92
N LEU A 22 -0.99 6.80 34.72
CA LEU A 22 -2.37 6.74 34.24
C LEU A 22 -2.69 7.82 33.18
N VAL A 23 -2.20 9.05 33.38
CA VAL A 23 -2.40 10.13 32.41
C VAL A 23 -1.66 9.83 31.09
N ILE A 24 -0.40 9.39 31.20
CA ILE A 24 0.40 9.05 30.00
C ILE A 24 -0.23 7.85 29.28
N ALA A 25 -0.56 6.79 30.01
CA ALA A 25 -1.19 5.60 29.44
C ALA A 25 -2.59 5.92 28.85
N GLY A 26 -3.35 6.81 29.52
CA GLY A 26 -4.64 7.27 29.04
C GLY A 26 -4.53 8.00 27.70
N GLY A 27 -3.52 8.86 27.54
CA GLY A 27 -3.25 9.53 26.28
C GLY A 27 -2.91 8.54 25.15
N ALA A 28 -2.03 7.59 25.43
CA ALA A 28 -1.68 6.54 24.47
C ALA A 28 -2.90 5.66 24.10
N LEU A 29 -3.68 5.25 25.10
CA LEU A 29 -4.89 4.46 24.88
C LEU A 29 -5.92 5.22 24.04
N PHE A 30 -6.11 6.51 24.32
CA PHE A 30 -7.04 7.34 23.56
C PHE A 30 -6.60 7.46 22.09
N ASN A 31 -5.31 7.60 21.82
CA ASN A 31 -4.79 7.63 20.46
C ASN A 31 -5.04 6.30 19.72
N ILE A 32 -4.88 5.16 20.40
CA ILE A 32 -5.17 3.85 19.82
C ILE A 32 -6.66 3.71 19.51
N LEU A 33 -7.52 4.13 20.44
CA LEU A 33 -8.98 4.12 20.23
C LEU A 33 -9.38 5.03 19.07
N LEU A 34 -8.81 6.23 18.99
CA LEU A 34 -9.06 7.15 17.89
C LEU A 34 -8.63 6.53 16.56
N ALA A 35 -7.43 5.95 16.48
CA ALA A 35 -6.95 5.27 15.29
C ALA A 35 -7.87 4.10 14.89
N PHE A 36 -8.33 3.31 15.86
CA PHE A 36 -9.28 2.23 15.62
C PHE A 36 -10.60 2.73 14.99
N PHE A 37 -11.18 3.79 15.51
CA PHE A 37 -12.40 4.37 14.94
C PHE A 37 -12.16 4.93 13.53
N ILE A 38 -11.03 5.60 13.31
CA ILE A 38 -10.66 6.14 12.00
C ILE A 38 -10.51 4.99 10.99
N PHE A 39 -9.74 3.94 11.30
CA PHE A 39 -9.57 2.80 10.39
C PHE A 39 -10.88 2.08 10.12
N THR A 40 -11.71 1.88 11.16
CA THR A 40 -13.04 1.28 10.98
C THR A 40 -13.89 2.11 10.02
N ALA A 41 -13.91 3.44 10.19
CA ALA A 41 -14.65 4.33 9.30
C ALA A 41 -14.10 4.30 7.87
N ILE A 42 -12.76 4.27 7.69
CA ILE A 42 -12.13 4.17 6.38
C ILE A 42 -12.54 2.87 5.68
N PHE A 43 -12.44 1.72 6.34
CA PHE A 43 -12.83 0.44 5.75
C PHE A 43 -14.33 0.37 5.45
N PHE A 44 -15.18 0.94 6.30
CA PHE A 44 -16.61 0.94 6.09
C PHE A 44 -17.05 1.83 4.92
N ILE A 45 -16.42 3.01 4.75
CA ILE A 45 -16.76 3.96 3.69
C ILE A 45 -16.11 3.57 2.35
N ASN A 46 -14.83 3.22 2.39
CA ASN A 46 -14.06 2.97 1.17
C ASN A 46 -14.09 1.50 0.73
N GLY A 47 -14.50 0.57 1.63
CA GLY A 47 -14.39 -0.86 1.38
C GLY A 47 -12.94 -1.34 1.39
N ILE A 48 -12.74 -2.54 0.88
CA ILE A 48 -11.41 -3.12 0.62
C ILE A 48 -11.18 -3.25 -0.87
N HIS A 49 -9.94 -3.09 -1.29
CA HIS A 49 -9.54 -3.33 -2.67
C HIS A 49 -8.91 -4.72 -2.75
N THR A 50 -9.64 -5.64 -3.35
CA THR A 50 -9.17 -7.02 -3.53
C THR A 50 -8.61 -7.18 -4.94
N PHE A 51 -7.39 -7.68 -5.04
CA PHE A 51 -6.80 -8.04 -6.32
C PHE A 51 -7.52 -9.29 -6.86
N LYS A 52 -8.10 -9.16 -8.05
CA LYS A 52 -8.60 -10.35 -8.75
C LYS A 52 -7.43 -11.01 -9.45
N ASP A 53 -7.25 -12.30 -9.18
CA ASP A 53 -6.27 -13.14 -9.90
C ASP A 53 -6.82 -13.54 -11.28
N ILE A 54 -7.26 -12.53 -12.03
CA ILE A 54 -7.70 -12.64 -13.41
C ILE A 54 -6.76 -11.85 -14.31
N PRO A 55 -6.45 -12.30 -15.50
CA PRO A 55 -5.50 -11.64 -16.40
C PRO A 55 -6.10 -10.41 -17.12
N VAL A 56 -6.64 -9.49 -16.32
CA VAL A 56 -7.24 -8.24 -16.81
C VAL A 56 -6.38 -7.07 -16.40
N ALA A 57 -6.01 -6.21 -17.34
CA ALA A 57 -5.29 -4.97 -17.07
C ALA A 57 -6.20 -4.00 -16.29
N GLY A 58 -5.87 -3.73 -15.02
CA GLY A 58 -6.60 -2.76 -14.19
C GLY A 58 -6.25 -1.33 -14.57
N SER A 59 -4.95 -1.03 -14.70
CA SER A 59 -4.47 0.22 -15.29
C SER A 59 -3.26 -0.04 -16.18
N VAL A 60 -2.99 0.91 -17.06
CA VAL A 60 -1.84 0.89 -17.96
C VAL A 60 -1.05 2.17 -17.72
N LEU A 61 0.22 2.02 -17.35
CA LEU A 61 1.10 3.15 -17.09
C LEU A 61 1.35 3.93 -18.39
N GLU A 62 1.28 5.24 -18.32
CA GLU A 62 1.63 6.10 -19.44
C GLU A 62 3.06 5.84 -19.91
N GLU A 63 3.31 5.94 -21.21
CA GLU A 63 4.60 5.67 -21.85
C GLU A 63 5.16 4.24 -21.65
N SER A 64 4.38 3.33 -21.07
CA SER A 64 4.75 1.93 -20.92
C SER A 64 4.78 1.18 -22.25
N SER A 65 5.34 -0.02 -22.23
CA SER A 65 5.34 -0.92 -23.41
C SER A 65 3.92 -1.34 -23.78
N ALA A 66 3.06 -1.56 -22.80
CA ALA A 66 1.65 -1.90 -23.00
C ALA A 66 0.86 -0.73 -23.59
N ALA A 67 1.06 0.50 -23.08
CA ALA A 67 0.40 1.69 -23.62
C ALA A 67 0.75 1.91 -25.11
N ARG A 68 2.04 1.78 -25.45
CA ARG A 68 2.51 1.89 -26.86
C ARG A 68 1.97 0.81 -27.77
N ALA A 69 1.72 -0.37 -27.23
CA ALA A 69 1.09 -1.47 -27.97
C ALA A 69 -0.44 -1.33 -28.12
N GLY A 70 -1.03 -0.33 -27.48
CA GLY A 70 -2.47 -0.06 -27.52
C GLY A 70 -3.31 -0.89 -26.55
N ILE A 71 -2.68 -1.50 -25.54
CA ILE A 71 -3.39 -2.16 -24.44
C ILE A 71 -4.03 -1.08 -23.55
N LYS A 72 -5.28 -1.30 -23.14
CA LYS A 72 -6.06 -0.38 -22.32
C LYS A 72 -6.47 -1.03 -20.99
N ALA A 73 -6.85 -0.21 -20.03
CA ALA A 73 -7.51 -0.69 -18.84
C ALA A 73 -8.82 -1.42 -19.21
N GLY A 74 -9.04 -2.57 -18.59
CA GLY A 74 -10.15 -3.48 -18.89
C GLY A 74 -9.83 -4.57 -19.90
N ASP A 75 -8.73 -4.49 -20.65
CA ASP A 75 -8.34 -5.53 -21.60
C ASP A 75 -7.93 -6.81 -20.86
N LYS A 76 -8.47 -7.94 -21.30
CA LYS A 76 -8.12 -9.26 -20.79
C LYS A 76 -7.02 -9.86 -21.65
N ILE A 77 -5.91 -10.26 -21.03
CA ILE A 77 -4.78 -10.91 -21.71
C ILE A 77 -5.09 -12.40 -21.81
N ILE A 78 -5.12 -12.95 -23.01
CA ILE A 78 -5.51 -14.35 -23.26
C ILE A 78 -4.29 -15.21 -23.55
N PHE A 79 -3.37 -14.72 -24.39
CA PHE A 79 -2.14 -15.44 -24.76
C PHE A 79 -0.96 -14.48 -24.81
N ILE A 80 0.23 -14.97 -24.44
CA ILE A 80 1.52 -14.30 -24.66
C ILE A 80 2.45 -15.30 -25.37
N ASN A 81 2.89 -14.98 -26.58
CA ASN A 81 3.70 -15.87 -27.43
C ASN A 81 3.11 -17.29 -27.61
N GLY A 82 1.77 -17.38 -27.68
CA GLY A 82 1.07 -18.66 -27.82
C GLY A 82 0.87 -19.41 -26.50
N GLU A 83 1.46 -18.98 -25.39
CA GLU A 83 1.20 -19.51 -24.06
C GLU A 83 -0.08 -18.89 -23.47
N LYS A 84 -0.99 -19.75 -22.98
CA LYS A 84 -2.28 -19.32 -22.42
C LYS A 84 -2.06 -18.65 -21.06
N VAL A 85 -2.75 -17.54 -20.85
CA VAL A 85 -2.74 -16.79 -19.59
C VAL A 85 -4.09 -17.02 -18.90
N GLU A 86 -4.08 -17.66 -17.74
CA GLU A 86 -5.29 -17.93 -16.97
C GLU A 86 -5.40 -17.05 -15.74
N ARG A 87 -4.27 -16.67 -15.14
CA ARG A 87 -4.16 -15.86 -13.94
C ARG A 87 -3.24 -14.68 -14.15
N TRP A 88 -3.36 -13.67 -13.30
CA TRP A 88 -2.47 -12.52 -13.34
C TRP A 88 -0.99 -12.88 -13.19
N GLU A 89 -0.70 -13.83 -12.29
CA GLU A 89 0.66 -14.30 -12.03
C GLU A 89 1.36 -14.85 -13.28
N ASP A 90 0.60 -15.47 -14.20
CA ASP A 90 1.16 -16.03 -15.44
C ASP A 90 1.80 -14.94 -16.30
N ILE A 91 1.24 -13.73 -16.30
CA ILE A 91 1.77 -12.59 -17.06
C ILE A 91 3.19 -12.28 -16.58
N GLY A 92 3.37 -12.15 -15.27
CA GLY A 92 4.69 -11.90 -14.67
C GLY A 92 5.67 -13.02 -14.98
N ARG A 93 5.25 -14.27 -14.80
CA ARG A 93 6.09 -15.46 -15.08
C ARG A 93 6.55 -15.53 -16.53
N ILE A 94 5.64 -15.26 -17.49
CA ILE A 94 5.97 -15.36 -18.93
C ILE A 94 6.84 -14.20 -19.40
N VAL A 95 6.69 -13.01 -18.79
CA VAL A 95 7.34 -11.77 -19.26
C VAL A 95 8.67 -11.50 -18.59
N SER A 96 8.86 -11.92 -17.33
CA SER A 96 9.96 -11.49 -16.45
C SER A 96 11.37 -11.64 -17.01
N ASP A 97 11.61 -12.62 -17.88
CA ASP A 97 12.92 -12.93 -18.50
C ASP A 97 13.04 -12.41 -19.94
N LYS A 98 12.09 -11.62 -20.43
CA LYS A 98 11.98 -11.23 -21.85
C LYS A 98 12.15 -9.73 -22.08
N ALA A 99 12.97 -9.07 -21.28
CA ALA A 99 13.29 -7.66 -21.48
C ALA A 99 13.87 -7.43 -22.89
N GLY A 100 13.36 -6.43 -23.61
CA GLY A 100 13.78 -6.07 -24.96
C GLY A 100 13.37 -7.06 -26.06
N ARG A 101 12.69 -8.18 -25.73
CA ARG A 101 12.21 -9.14 -26.73
C ARG A 101 10.81 -8.76 -27.21
N VAL A 102 10.56 -9.02 -28.48
CA VAL A 102 9.23 -8.82 -29.09
C VAL A 102 8.29 -9.93 -28.63
N LEU A 103 7.19 -9.58 -27.97
CA LEU A 103 6.14 -10.51 -27.53
C LEU A 103 4.86 -10.27 -28.33
N SER A 104 4.28 -11.37 -28.82
CA SER A 104 2.92 -11.36 -29.40
C SER A 104 1.92 -11.59 -28.27
N VAL A 105 1.07 -10.61 -28.01
CA VAL A 105 0.08 -10.65 -26.95
C VAL A 105 -1.32 -10.63 -27.57
N VAL A 106 -2.13 -11.64 -27.29
CA VAL A 106 -3.54 -11.69 -27.68
C VAL A 106 -4.36 -11.14 -26.52
N ILE A 107 -5.09 -10.07 -26.78
CA ILE A 107 -5.99 -9.43 -25.81
C ILE A 107 -7.43 -9.56 -26.25
N ASP A 108 -8.34 -9.58 -25.30
CA ASP A 108 -9.78 -9.41 -25.51
C ASP A 108 -10.17 -8.03 -24.98
N SER A 109 -10.54 -7.17 -25.91
CA SER A 109 -10.98 -5.81 -25.64
C SER A 109 -12.47 -5.72 -25.96
N GLU A 110 -13.32 -5.67 -24.94
CA GLU A 110 -14.79 -5.60 -25.08
C GLU A 110 -15.39 -6.70 -25.98
N GLY A 111 -14.89 -7.94 -25.87
CA GLY A 111 -15.33 -9.09 -26.67
C GLY A 111 -14.67 -9.21 -28.05
N VAL A 112 -13.77 -8.27 -28.40
CA VAL A 112 -13.01 -8.30 -29.66
C VAL A 112 -11.58 -8.74 -29.39
N LYS A 113 -11.20 -9.91 -29.93
CA LYS A 113 -9.83 -10.40 -29.82
C LYS A 113 -8.91 -9.65 -30.78
N LYS A 114 -7.80 -9.14 -30.25
CA LYS A 114 -6.77 -8.42 -31.01
C LYS A 114 -5.40 -8.99 -30.65
N THR A 115 -4.51 -9.04 -31.62
CA THR A 115 -3.10 -9.36 -31.39
C THR A 115 -2.29 -8.09 -31.45
N VAL A 116 -1.56 -7.80 -30.38
CA VAL A 116 -0.68 -6.63 -30.27
C VAL A 116 0.75 -7.06 -30.02
N THR A 117 1.69 -6.24 -30.42
CA THR A 117 3.12 -6.49 -30.20
C THR A 117 3.63 -5.63 -29.06
N VAL A 118 4.19 -6.27 -28.04
CA VAL A 118 4.72 -5.62 -26.84
C VAL A 118 6.21 -5.91 -26.72
N ILE A 119 7.00 -4.91 -26.40
CA ILE A 119 8.44 -5.06 -26.09
C ILE A 119 8.63 -4.65 -24.62
N PRO A 120 8.67 -5.63 -23.68
CA PRO A 120 8.82 -5.32 -22.27
C PRO A 120 10.14 -4.60 -21.98
N LYS A 121 10.12 -3.68 -21.04
CA LYS A 121 11.32 -2.97 -20.57
C LYS A 121 11.81 -3.60 -19.28
N ASP A 122 13.12 -3.53 -19.05
CA ASP A 122 13.71 -3.82 -17.74
C ASP A 122 13.27 -2.76 -16.73
N ASN A 123 12.87 -3.17 -15.54
CA ASN A 123 12.51 -2.29 -14.43
C ASN A 123 13.73 -1.74 -13.65
N GLY A 124 14.93 -2.08 -14.06
CA GLY A 124 16.17 -1.72 -13.36
C GLY A 124 16.62 -2.74 -12.29
N GLU A 125 15.81 -3.77 -12.04
CA GLU A 125 16.11 -4.86 -11.11
C GLU A 125 16.30 -6.21 -11.83
N GLY A 126 16.48 -6.17 -13.16
CA GLY A 126 16.64 -7.36 -13.99
C GLY A 126 15.33 -8.10 -14.30
N ARG A 127 14.17 -7.47 -14.08
CA ARG A 127 12.87 -8.02 -14.44
C ARG A 127 12.22 -7.23 -15.56
N ALA A 128 11.73 -7.94 -16.55
CA ALA A 128 10.96 -7.30 -17.62
C ALA A 128 9.53 -7.01 -17.18
N ILE A 129 9.05 -5.81 -17.49
CA ILE A 129 7.68 -5.36 -17.21
C ILE A 129 7.05 -4.78 -18.47
N MET A 130 5.73 -4.93 -18.58
CA MET A 130 4.93 -4.33 -19.65
C MET A 130 4.32 -2.98 -19.22
N GLY A 131 4.25 -2.71 -17.92
CA GLY A 131 3.66 -1.51 -17.35
C GLY A 131 2.14 -1.56 -17.28
N ILE A 132 1.61 -2.71 -16.86
CA ILE A 132 0.21 -2.93 -16.52
C ILE A 132 0.09 -3.30 -15.04
N THR A 133 -1.02 -2.94 -14.42
CA THR A 133 -1.35 -3.35 -13.05
C THR A 133 -2.53 -4.31 -13.05
N PRO A 134 -2.67 -5.17 -12.05
CA PRO A 134 -3.83 -6.05 -11.94
C PRO A 134 -5.12 -5.27 -11.75
N SER A 135 -6.23 -5.89 -12.15
CA SER A 135 -7.55 -5.36 -11.85
C SER A 135 -7.83 -5.46 -10.36
N VAL A 136 -8.24 -4.35 -9.76
CA VAL A 136 -8.72 -4.28 -8.38
C VAL A 136 -10.22 -4.09 -8.38
N GLU A 137 -10.91 -4.88 -7.59
CA GLU A 137 -12.33 -4.69 -7.36
C GLU A 137 -12.54 -4.12 -5.96
N LYS A 138 -13.36 -3.09 -5.90
CA LYS A 138 -13.81 -2.57 -4.61
C LYS A 138 -14.89 -3.52 -4.08
N GLU A 139 -14.64 -4.08 -2.91
CA GLU A 139 -15.61 -4.87 -2.17
C GLU A 139 -16.15 -4.02 -1.01
N ASP A 140 -17.45 -3.82 -0.98
CA ASP A 140 -18.09 -3.12 0.12
C ASP A 140 -18.05 -4.00 1.37
N VAL A 141 -17.66 -3.41 2.49
CA VAL A 141 -17.42 -4.12 3.74
C VAL A 141 -18.54 -3.84 4.71
N SER A 142 -19.12 -4.90 5.28
CA SER A 142 -20.10 -4.78 6.36
C SER A 142 -19.47 -4.18 7.63
N LEU A 143 -20.27 -3.58 8.50
CA LEU A 143 -19.77 -2.88 9.68
C LEU A 143 -18.98 -3.80 10.62
N ASP A 144 -19.44 -5.03 10.84
CA ASP A 144 -18.75 -6.05 11.64
C ASP A 144 -17.37 -6.39 11.06
N ARG A 145 -17.29 -6.54 9.75
CA ARG A 145 -16.03 -6.77 9.05
C ARG A 145 -15.11 -5.55 9.10
N ALA A 146 -15.64 -4.34 8.96
CA ALA A 146 -14.88 -3.10 9.07
C ALA A 146 -14.28 -2.92 10.47
N VAL A 147 -15.03 -3.27 11.53
CA VAL A 147 -14.54 -3.28 12.92
C VAL A 147 -13.39 -4.26 13.09
N SER A 148 -13.51 -5.48 12.58
CA SER A 148 -12.44 -6.49 12.61
C SER A 148 -11.18 -6.00 11.90
N LEU A 149 -11.32 -5.49 10.67
CA LEU A 149 -10.21 -4.94 9.88
C LEU A 149 -9.55 -3.74 10.56
N GLY A 150 -10.34 -2.84 11.16
CA GLY A 150 -9.82 -1.71 11.94
C GLY A 150 -8.98 -2.16 13.12
N ALA A 151 -9.44 -3.16 13.87
CA ALA A 151 -8.68 -3.74 14.98
C ALA A 151 -7.39 -4.44 14.50
N GLU A 152 -7.47 -5.25 13.45
CA GLU A 152 -6.32 -5.90 12.84
C GLU A 152 -5.26 -4.88 12.40
N ARG A 153 -5.69 -3.78 11.78
CA ARG A 153 -4.79 -2.70 11.32
C ARG A 153 -4.12 -1.99 12.49
N CYS A 154 -4.85 -1.69 13.57
CA CYS A 154 -4.26 -1.12 14.79
C CYS A 154 -3.18 -2.04 15.38
N VAL A 155 -3.49 -3.32 15.54
CA VAL A 155 -2.53 -4.30 16.08
C VAL A 155 -1.30 -4.43 15.18
N TYR A 156 -1.50 -4.45 13.87
CA TYR A 156 -0.40 -4.51 12.90
C TYR A 156 0.54 -3.31 13.01
N ILE A 157 -0.01 -2.08 13.07
CA ILE A 157 0.77 -0.86 13.22
C ILE A 157 1.53 -0.86 14.55
N LEU A 158 0.88 -1.24 15.65
CA LEU A 158 1.55 -1.35 16.94
C LEU A 158 2.72 -2.33 16.92
N LYS A 159 2.56 -3.48 16.27
CA LYS A 159 3.65 -4.46 16.11
C LYS A 159 4.83 -3.88 15.35
N ILE A 160 4.59 -3.18 14.23
CA ILE A 160 5.65 -2.54 13.45
C ILE A 160 6.36 -1.45 14.28
N MET A 161 5.61 -0.64 15.02
CA MET A 161 6.18 0.41 15.86
C MET A 161 7.08 -0.18 16.96
N VAL A 162 6.62 -1.24 17.63
CA VAL A 162 7.41 -1.93 18.67
C VAL A 162 8.64 -2.60 18.07
N ALA A 163 8.51 -3.27 16.92
CA ALA A 163 9.63 -3.88 16.22
C ALA A 163 10.67 -2.84 15.81
N GLY A 164 10.24 -1.74 15.18
CA GLY A 164 11.15 -0.66 14.79
C GLY A 164 11.85 -0.01 15.99
N LEU A 165 11.16 0.14 17.12
CA LEU A 165 11.79 0.63 18.35
C LEU A 165 12.82 -0.37 18.91
N ALA A 166 12.51 -1.66 18.88
CA ALA A 166 13.44 -2.71 19.29
C ALA A 166 14.71 -2.73 18.42
N ASP A 167 14.56 -2.57 17.10
CA ASP A 167 15.69 -2.51 16.16
C ASP A 167 16.59 -1.30 16.45
N ILE A 168 16.00 -0.14 16.72
CA ILE A 168 16.75 1.06 17.13
C ILE A 168 17.53 0.82 18.43
N LEU A 169 16.88 0.21 19.42
CA LEU A 169 17.52 -0.09 20.71
C LEU A 169 18.62 -1.15 20.58
N ALA A 170 18.50 -2.08 19.66
CA ALA A 170 19.49 -3.10 19.35
C ALA A 170 20.71 -2.56 18.57
N GLY A 171 20.72 -1.26 18.22
CA GLY A 171 21.81 -0.67 17.45
C GLY A 171 21.87 -1.13 16.00
N ALA A 172 20.80 -1.75 15.50
CA ALA A 172 20.67 -1.97 14.07
C ALA A 172 20.76 -0.59 13.40
N GLU A 173 21.57 -0.47 12.35
CA GLU A 173 21.47 0.65 11.42
C GLU A 173 20.09 0.54 10.77
N ALA A 174 19.07 0.83 11.57
CA ALA A 174 17.72 0.95 11.06
C ALA A 174 17.81 2.06 10.02
N GLY A 175 17.47 1.73 8.78
CA GLY A 175 17.25 2.72 7.75
C GLY A 175 16.06 3.59 8.12
N VAL A 176 16.09 4.15 9.34
CA VAL A 176 15.16 5.16 9.80
C VAL A 176 15.46 6.37 8.94
N ALA A 177 14.71 6.47 7.88
CA ALA A 177 14.71 7.66 7.08
C ALA A 177 14.44 8.82 8.04
N GLY A 178 15.50 9.56 8.38
CA GLY A 178 15.37 10.78 9.17
C GLY A 178 14.35 11.72 8.52
N PRO A 179 14.01 12.89 9.12
CA PRO A 179 13.03 13.82 8.56
C PRO A 179 13.22 14.09 7.07
N ILE A 180 14.47 14.10 6.60
CA ILE A 180 14.82 14.26 5.19
C ILE A 180 14.43 13.02 4.35
N GLY A 181 14.58 11.81 4.89
CA GLY A 181 14.20 10.58 4.21
C GLY A 181 12.68 10.44 4.11
N VAL A 182 11.96 10.80 5.16
CA VAL A 182 10.48 10.86 5.16
C VAL A 182 10.00 11.90 4.15
N ALA A 183 10.63 13.07 4.09
CA ALA A 183 10.30 14.10 3.10
C ALA A 183 10.56 13.63 1.65
N ARG A 184 11.65 12.88 1.41
CA ARG A 184 11.91 12.26 0.10
C ARG A 184 10.87 11.21 -0.26
N MET A 185 10.52 10.31 0.67
CA MET A 185 9.48 9.31 0.43
C MET A 185 8.12 9.98 0.18
N ALA A 186 7.77 10.99 0.95
CA ALA A 186 6.55 11.76 0.73
C ALA A 186 6.56 12.47 -0.64
N GLY A 187 7.71 13.00 -1.08
CA GLY A 187 7.87 13.57 -2.41
C GLY A 187 7.64 12.58 -3.54
N THR A 188 8.28 11.41 -3.47
CA THR A 188 8.09 10.34 -4.49
C THR A 188 6.67 9.81 -4.53
N VAL A 189 5.98 9.73 -3.39
CA VAL A 189 4.57 9.32 -3.32
C VAL A 189 3.66 10.42 -3.87
N ALA A 190 3.95 11.69 -3.60
CA ALA A 190 3.20 12.82 -4.16
C ALA A 190 3.34 12.91 -5.69
N ASP A 191 4.52 12.63 -6.22
CA ASP A 191 4.77 12.58 -7.68
C ASP A 191 4.06 11.38 -8.35
N SER A 192 3.77 10.31 -7.58
CA SER A 192 3.03 9.14 -8.06
C SER A 192 1.50 9.34 -8.08
N GLY A 193 1.03 10.52 -7.67
CA GLY A 193 -0.38 10.89 -7.61
C GLY A 193 -1.09 10.47 -6.31
N MET A 194 -2.15 11.22 -5.96
CA MET A 194 -2.90 11.02 -4.71
C MET A 194 -3.48 9.61 -4.53
N THR A 195 -3.69 8.87 -5.59
CA THR A 195 -4.14 7.47 -5.56
C THR A 195 -3.13 6.51 -4.94
N ALA A 196 -1.84 6.79 -5.03
CA ALA A 196 -0.79 5.99 -4.41
C ALA A 196 -0.74 6.16 -2.89
N LEU A 197 -1.18 7.31 -2.36
CA LEU A 197 -1.23 7.61 -0.92
C LEU A 197 -2.24 6.73 -0.16
N PHE A 198 -3.25 6.19 -0.83
CA PHE A 198 -4.30 5.36 -0.24
C PHE A 198 -4.11 3.86 -0.49
N ALA A 199 -3.06 3.46 -1.22
CA ALA A 199 -2.76 2.06 -1.55
C ALA A 199 -1.79 1.38 -0.55
N PHE A 200 -1.35 2.11 0.50
CA PHE A 200 -0.51 1.58 1.58
C PHE A 200 -1.29 1.19 2.81
#